data_e7c586d9f76bfea84a6325bcac431107
#
_entry.id   e7c586d9f76bfea84a6325bcac431107
#
_cell.length_a   1.000
_cell.length_b   1.000
_cell.length_c   1.000
_cell.angle_alpha   90.00
_cell.angle_beta   90.00
_cell.angle_gamma   90.00
#
_symmetry.space_group_name_H-M   'P 1'
#
loop_
_entity.id
_entity.type
_entity.pdbx_description
1 polymer ?
#
loop_
_entity_poly.entity_id
_entity_poly.type
_entity_poly.pdbx_seq_one_letter_code
_entity_poly.pdbx_strand_id
1 'polypeptide(L)'
;MSSKKHLEVQRWINKAKSDLRVARMAFNDSVPEYSLACYLSQQCAEKSLKALLIWLDVRFLYKHQLDYLVELLPPDYQRLFEEMDIEWLSDWVTEGRYPGDYPEATRDDAQKAINMAEKIFTLANEILVL
;
A
#
# COMPACT_ATOMS: atom_id res chain seq x y z
N MET A 1 -18.23 -0.64 22.46
CA MET A 1 -16.89 -0.29 22.17
C MET A 1 -16.13 -1.42 21.49
N SER A 2 -15.64 -1.21 20.29
CA SER A 2 -14.97 -2.27 19.55
C SER A 2 -13.45 -2.18 19.69
N SER A 3 -12.94 -2.42 20.88
CA SER A 3 -11.51 -2.38 21.14
C SER A 3 -10.73 -3.38 20.28
N LYS A 4 -11.33 -4.55 20.02
CA LYS A 4 -10.69 -5.60 19.22
C LYS A 4 -10.49 -5.16 17.76
N LYS A 5 -11.52 -4.58 17.17
CA LYS A 5 -11.45 -4.05 15.80
C LYS A 5 -10.46 -2.89 15.72
N HIS A 6 -10.51 -1.96 16.65
CA HIS A 6 -9.57 -0.84 16.72
C HIS A 6 -8.13 -1.33 16.80
N LEU A 7 -7.86 -2.32 17.64
CA LEU A 7 -6.51 -2.87 17.78
C LEU A 7 -6.03 -3.52 16.48
N GLU A 8 -6.89 -4.26 15.81
CA GLU A 8 -6.54 -4.91 14.55
C GLU A 8 -6.23 -3.87 13.47
N VAL A 9 -7.11 -2.90 13.30
CA VAL A 9 -6.91 -1.81 12.34
C VAL A 9 -5.60 -1.06 12.64
N GLN A 10 -5.37 -0.77 13.91
CA GLN A 10 -4.15 -0.06 14.34
C GLN A 10 -2.89 -0.85 13.98
N ARG A 11 -2.92 -2.18 14.13
CA ARG A 11 -1.77 -3.02 13.75
C ARG A 11 -1.46 -2.93 12.26
N TRP A 12 -2.52 -2.98 11.43
CA TRP A 12 -2.33 -2.84 9.98
C TRP A 12 -1.76 -1.47 9.60
N ILE A 13 -2.31 -0.41 10.21
CA ILE A 13 -1.84 0.95 9.95
C ILE A 13 -0.39 1.15 10.43
N ASN A 14 -0.04 0.61 11.58
CA ASN A 14 1.34 0.69 12.08
C ASN A 14 2.32 -0.01 11.13
N LYS A 15 1.94 -1.15 10.57
CA LYS A 15 2.75 -1.86 9.60
C LYS A 15 2.87 -1.06 8.30
N ALA A 16 1.77 -0.49 7.82
CA ALA A 16 1.77 0.35 6.62
C ALA A 16 2.72 1.54 6.80
N LYS A 17 2.65 2.18 7.94
CA LYS A 17 3.51 3.33 8.29
C LYS A 17 4.98 2.93 8.28
N SER A 18 5.29 1.77 8.87
CA SER A 18 6.66 1.25 8.90
C SER A 18 7.17 0.96 7.49
N ASP A 19 6.36 0.33 6.66
CA ASP A 19 6.73 0.03 5.28
C ASP A 19 7.04 1.31 4.49
N LEU A 20 6.21 2.34 4.66
CA LEU A 20 6.42 3.62 3.98
C LEU A 20 7.70 4.31 4.45
N ARG A 21 7.96 4.28 5.75
CA ARG A 21 9.19 4.84 6.32
C ARG A 21 10.43 4.16 5.74
N VAL A 22 10.41 2.82 5.67
CA VAL A 22 11.55 2.07 5.15
C VAL A 22 11.67 2.25 3.63
N ALA A 23 10.56 2.39 2.92
CA ALA A 23 10.59 2.71 1.49
C ALA A 23 11.36 4.02 1.24
N ARG A 24 11.09 5.04 2.05
CA ARG A 24 11.80 6.33 1.95
C ARG A 24 13.28 6.19 2.30
N MET A 25 13.62 5.37 3.28
CA MET A 25 15.01 5.11 3.64
C MET A 25 15.75 4.44 2.48
N ALA A 26 15.14 3.44 1.85
CA ALA A 26 15.71 2.75 0.70
C ALA A 26 15.94 3.71 -0.47
N PHE A 27 15.01 4.63 -0.68
CA PHE A 27 15.09 5.64 -1.75
C PHE A 27 16.22 6.64 -1.49
N ASN A 28 16.40 7.06 -0.26
CA ASN A 28 17.31 8.14 0.12
C ASN A 28 18.71 7.67 0.55
N ASP A 29 18.96 6.37 0.56
CA ASP A 29 20.25 5.83 0.95
C ASP A 29 21.33 6.29 -0.04
N SER A 30 22.56 6.34 0.42
CA SER A 30 23.74 6.63 -0.43
C SER A 30 23.87 5.59 -1.55
N VAL A 31 23.42 4.37 -1.31
CA VAL A 31 23.29 3.30 -2.32
C VAL A 31 21.80 2.97 -2.42
N PRO A 32 21.05 3.71 -3.26
CA PRO A 32 19.61 3.54 -3.30
C PRO A 32 19.18 2.16 -3.76
N GLU A 33 18.07 1.67 -3.19
CA GLU A 33 17.45 0.43 -3.60
C GLU A 33 16.04 0.71 -4.07
N TYR A 34 15.91 1.10 -5.33
CA TYR A 34 14.63 1.56 -5.89
C TYR A 34 13.60 0.45 -5.99
N SER A 35 14.01 -0.77 -6.34
CA SER A 35 13.08 -1.90 -6.39
C SER A 35 12.51 -2.22 -5.01
N LEU A 36 13.34 -2.14 -3.97
CA LEU A 36 12.87 -2.33 -2.59
C LEU A 36 11.89 -1.22 -2.19
N ALA A 37 12.19 0.03 -2.57
CA ALA A 37 11.28 1.15 -2.31
C ALA A 37 9.93 0.93 -2.97
N CYS A 38 9.89 0.45 -4.20
CA CYS A 38 8.65 0.13 -4.91
C CYS A 38 7.88 -1.00 -4.23
N TYR A 39 8.56 -2.06 -3.84
CA TYR A 39 7.94 -3.17 -3.13
C TYR A 39 7.31 -2.73 -1.81
N LEU A 40 8.07 -1.99 -1.00
CA LEU A 40 7.57 -1.54 0.30
C LEU A 40 6.43 -0.53 0.16
N SER A 41 6.45 0.27 -0.91
CA SER A 41 5.34 1.18 -1.23
C SER A 41 4.07 0.39 -1.55
N GLN A 42 4.19 -0.68 -2.33
CA GLN A 42 3.07 -1.57 -2.60
C GLN A 42 2.56 -2.19 -1.30
N GLN A 43 3.45 -2.64 -0.42
CA GLN A 43 3.08 -3.22 0.86
C GLN A 43 2.37 -2.21 1.77
N CYS A 44 2.84 -0.97 1.78
CA CYS A 44 2.17 0.10 2.53
C CYS A 44 0.73 0.29 2.04
N ALA A 45 0.54 0.36 0.71
CA ALA A 45 -0.78 0.53 0.11
C ALA A 45 -1.68 -0.66 0.43
N GLU A 46 -1.18 -1.87 0.31
CA GLU A 46 -1.93 -3.08 0.60
C GLU A 46 -2.44 -3.08 2.04
N LYS A 47 -1.56 -2.79 2.99
CA LYS A 47 -1.92 -2.80 4.41
C LYS A 47 -2.87 -1.66 4.77
N SER A 48 -2.72 -0.50 4.13
CA SER A 48 -3.64 0.62 4.32
C SER A 48 -5.05 0.26 3.84
N LEU A 49 -5.16 -0.38 2.68
CA LEU A 49 -6.45 -0.80 2.13
C LEU A 49 -7.09 -1.90 2.97
N LYS A 50 -6.30 -2.85 3.46
CA LYS A 50 -6.81 -3.89 4.35
C LYS A 50 -7.33 -3.31 5.67
N ALA A 51 -6.64 -2.31 6.22
CA ALA A 51 -7.12 -1.60 7.40
C ALA A 51 -8.50 -0.96 7.15
N LEU A 52 -8.66 -0.32 5.99
CA LEU A 52 -9.95 0.26 5.60
C LEU A 52 -11.05 -0.78 5.51
N LEU A 53 -10.78 -1.90 4.85
CA LEU A 53 -11.76 -2.96 4.67
C LEU A 53 -12.20 -3.53 6.02
N ILE A 54 -11.26 -3.75 6.93
CA ILE A 54 -11.57 -4.22 8.28
C ILE A 54 -12.43 -3.19 9.01
N TRP A 55 -12.06 -1.92 8.92
CA TRP A 55 -12.81 -0.83 9.54
C TRP A 55 -14.26 -0.77 9.05
N LEU A 56 -14.46 -1.01 7.76
CA LEU A 56 -15.77 -0.98 7.11
C LEU A 56 -16.50 -2.32 7.19
N ASP A 57 -15.95 -3.32 7.90
CA ASP A 57 -16.51 -4.65 8.06
C ASP A 57 -16.70 -5.39 6.73
N VAL A 58 -15.80 -5.14 5.78
CA VAL A 58 -15.79 -5.81 4.48
C VAL A 58 -14.79 -6.96 4.53
N ARG A 59 -15.26 -8.17 4.22
CA ARG A 59 -14.39 -9.36 4.15
C ARG A 59 -13.60 -9.37 2.85
N PHE A 60 -12.38 -9.86 2.92
CA PHE A 60 -11.52 -10.01 1.75
C PHE A 60 -10.77 -11.33 1.81
N LEU A 61 -10.45 -11.86 0.62
CA LEU A 61 -9.61 -13.04 0.50
C LEU A 61 -8.16 -12.65 0.73
N TYR A 62 -7.33 -13.64 1.05
CA TYR A 62 -5.91 -13.40 1.30
C TYR A 62 -5.19 -13.18 -0.02
N LYS A 63 -5.34 -11.98 -0.58
CA LYS A 63 -4.75 -11.57 -1.87
C LYS A 63 -3.95 -10.30 -1.70
N HIS A 64 -2.98 -10.12 -2.57
CA HIS A 64 -2.07 -8.97 -2.52
C HIS A 64 -2.37 -7.91 -3.58
N GLN A 65 -3.25 -8.20 -4.55
CA GLN A 65 -3.57 -7.27 -5.62
C GLN A 65 -4.35 -6.07 -5.08
N LEU A 66 -3.80 -4.88 -5.31
CA LEU A 66 -4.41 -3.65 -4.81
C LEU A 66 -5.74 -3.33 -5.49
N ASP A 67 -5.83 -3.58 -6.79
CA ASP A 67 -7.06 -3.37 -7.54
C ASP A 67 -8.21 -4.22 -6.99
N TYR A 68 -7.93 -5.49 -6.63
CA TYR A 68 -8.91 -6.34 -5.96
C TYR A 68 -9.41 -5.69 -4.67
N LEU A 69 -8.49 -5.19 -3.83
CA LEU A 69 -8.86 -4.60 -2.55
C LEU A 69 -9.68 -3.31 -2.73
N VAL A 70 -9.31 -2.48 -3.70
CA VAL A 70 -10.07 -1.26 -3.99
C VAL A 70 -11.48 -1.59 -4.47
N GLU A 71 -11.63 -2.61 -5.31
CA GLU A 71 -12.94 -3.03 -5.82
C GLU A 71 -13.89 -3.50 -4.72
N LEU A 72 -13.37 -3.95 -3.59
CA LEU A 72 -14.19 -4.36 -2.45
C LEU A 72 -14.72 -3.18 -1.64
N LEU A 73 -14.15 -2.00 -1.80
CA LEU A 73 -14.61 -0.81 -1.07
C LEU A 73 -16.00 -0.38 -1.56
N PRO A 74 -16.82 0.19 -0.67
CA PRO A 74 -18.07 0.82 -1.12
C PRO A 74 -17.81 1.88 -2.20
N PRO A 75 -18.76 2.11 -3.13
CA PRO A 75 -18.52 3.00 -4.28
C PRO A 75 -17.99 4.38 -3.94
N ASP A 76 -18.45 5.00 -2.87
CA ASP A 76 -17.98 6.33 -2.47
C ASP A 76 -16.50 6.34 -2.12
N TYR A 77 -16.01 5.25 -1.52
CA TYR A 77 -14.59 5.13 -1.20
C TYR A 77 -13.77 4.75 -2.42
N GLN A 78 -14.32 3.93 -3.33
CA GLN A 78 -13.61 3.59 -4.56
C GLN A 78 -13.24 4.82 -5.37
N ARG A 79 -14.11 5.83 -5.39
CA ARG A 79 -13.88 7.08 -6.15
C ARG A 79 -12.62 7.81 -5.71
N LEU A 80 -12.21 7.65 -4.46
CA LEU A 80 -11.00 8.30 -3.95
C LEU A 80 -9.73 7.79 -4.64
N PHE A 81 -9.80 6.61 -5.26
CA PHE A 81 -8.65 5.96 -5.87
C PHE A 81 -8.71 5.92 -7.40
N GLU A 82 -9.77 6.47 -8.02
CA GLU A 82 -9.98 6.41 -9.47
C GLU A 82 -8.83 7.00 -10.29
N GLU A 83 -8.24 8.08 -9.81
CA GLU A 83 -7.18 8.79 -10.54
C GLU A 83 -5.81 8.14 -10.36
N MET A 84 -5.72 7.12 -9.53
CA MET A 84 -4.45 6.47 -9.23
C MET A 84 -4.24 5.27 -10.14
N ASP A 85 -3.00 5.08 -10.57
CA ASP A 85 -2.58 3.92 -11.37
C ASP A 85 -2.33 2.72 -10.43
N ILE A 86 -3.42 2.21 -9.85
CA ILE A 86 -3.39 1.19 -8.81
C ILE A 86 -2.77 -0.12 -9.32
N GLU A 87 -3.10 -0.54 -10.54
CA GLU A 87 -2.56 -1.77 -11.10
C GLU A 87 -1.04 -1.69 -11.25
N TRP A 88 -0.54 -0.53 -11.67
CA TRP A 88 0.90 -0.33 -11.78
C TRP A 88 1.60 -0.53 -10.44
N LEU A 89 1.05 0.07 -9.37
CA LEU A 89 1.63 -0.11 -8.03
C LEU A 89 1.49 -1.55 -7.56
N SER A 90 0.36 -2.18 -7.84
CA SER A 90 0.10 -3.57 -7.47
C SER A 90 1.15 -4.54 -8.05
N ASP A 91 1.66 -4.25 -9.25
CA ASP A 91 2.61 -5.11 -9.92
C ASP A 91 3.98 -5.18 -9.24
N TRP A 92 4.25 -4.30 -8.28
CA TRP A 92 5.52 -4.31 -7.54
C TRP A 92 5.57 -5.32 -6.41
N VAL A 93 4.57 -6.20 -6.28
CA VAL A 93 4.68 -7.36 -5.40
C VAL A 93 5.82 -8.23 -5.91
N THR A 94 6.82 -8.45 -5.08
CA THR A 94 8.06 -9.11 -5.51
C THR A 94 7.97 -10.63 -5.56
N GLU A 95 6.88 -11.22 -5.12
CA GLU A 95 6.71 -12.66 -5.20
C GLU A 95 6.79 -13.11 -6.65
N GLY A 96 7.77 -13.92 -6.97
CA GLY A 96 7.98 -14.38 -8.33
C GLY A 96 8.86 -13.48 -9.18
N ARG A 97 9.38 -12.39 -8.63
CA ARG A 97 10.34 -11.55 -9.36
C ARG A 97 11.76 -12.05 -9.08
N TYR A 98 12.41 -12.49 -10.12
CA TYR A 98 13.78 -12.95 -10.06
C TYR A 98 14.67 -12.00 -10.85
N PRO A 99 15.96 -11.90 -10.48
CA PRO A 99 16.90 -11.10 -11.27
C PRO A 99 16.85 -11.51 -12.75
N GLY A 100 16.69 -10.52 -13.63
CA GLY A 100 16.63 -10.76 -15.06
C GLY A 100 15.23 -10.98 -15.63
N ASP A 101 14.23 -11.27 -14.81
CA ASP A 101 12.86 -11.49 -15.29
C ASP A 101 12.14 -10.17 -15.58
N TYR A 102 12.46 -9.15 -14.80
CA TYR A 102 11.86 -7.81 -14.90
C TYR A 102 12.95 -6.76 -14.85
N PRO A 103 12.76 -5.64 -15.53
CA PRO A 103 13.68 -4.52 -15.39
C PRO A 103 13.76 -4.06 -13.95
N GLU A 104 14.94 -3.63 -13.51
CA GLU A 104 15.10 -3.00 -12.21
C GLU A 104 14.31 -1.70 -12.17
N ALA A 105 13.78 -1.35 -11.00
CA ALA A 105 13.08 -0.10 -10.83
C ALA A 105 14.03 1.09 -11.02
N THR A 106 13.53 2.13 -11.65
CA THR A 106 14.26 3.39 -11.79
C THR A 106 13.96 4.28 -10.58
N ARG A 107 14.73 5.37 -10.47
CA ARG A 107 14.46 6.38 -9.46
C ARG A 107 13.04 6.95 -9.60
N ASP A 108 12.61 7.20 -10.86
CA ASP A 108 11.29 7.74 -11.13
C ASP A 108 10.19 6.74 -10.74
N ASP A 109 10.40 5.44 -10.98
CA ASP A 109 9.49 4.41 -10.52
C ASP A 109 9.31 4.45 -9.01
N ALA A 110 10.42 4.51 -8.29
CA ALA A 110 10.40 4.52 -6.83
C ALA A 110 9.71 5.79 -6.29
N GLN A 111 9.98 6.93 -6.90
CA GLN A 111 9.32 8.18 -6.51
C GLN A 111 7.82 8.11 -6.73
N LYS A 112 7.40 7.58 -7.88
CA LYS A 112 5.97 7.39 -8.20
C LYS A 112 5.32 6.45 -7.19
N ALA A 113 5.97 5.34 -6.89
CA ALA A 113 5.45 4.35 -5.95
C ALA A 113 5.28 4.94 -4.54
N ILE A 114 6.30 5.65 -4.05
CA ILE A 114 6.26 6.28 -2.73
C ILE A 114 5.13 7.32 -2.67
N ASN A 115 5.01 8.16 -3.70
CA ASN A 115 3.97 9.19 -3.73
C ASN A 115 2.57 8.57 -3.69
N MET A 116 2.36 7.49 -4.43
CA MET A 116 1.07 6.78 -4.43
C MET A 116 0.79 6.13 -3.08
N ALA A 117 1.78 5.46 -2.51
CA ALA A 117 1.63 4.82 -1.19
C ALA A 117 1.31 5.85 -0.11
N GLU A 118 2.01 6.97 -0.12
CA GLU A 118 1.75 8.06 0.82
C GLU A 118 0.32 8.58 0.71
N LYS A 119 -0.16 8.76 -0.53
CA LYS A 119 -1.52 9.23 -0.77
C LYS A 119 -2.57 8.23 -0.28
N ILE A 120 -2.36 6.95 -0.56
CA ILE A 120 -3.27 5.89 -0.10
C ILE A 120 -3.27 5.82 1.42
N PHE A 121 -2.09 5.84 2.04
CA PHE A 121 -1.94 5.83 3.49
C PHE A 121 -2.64 7.03 4.13
N THR A 122 -2.46 8.23 3.59
CA THR A 122 -3.08 9.45 4.09
C THR A 122 -4.61 9.38 3.99
N LEU A 123 -5.13 8.93 2.83
CA LEU A 123 -6.58 8.77 2.65
C LEU A 123 -7.15 7.77 3.65
N ALA A 124 -6.46 6.64 3.85
CA ALA A 124 -6.91 5.65 4.83
C ALA A 124 -6.99 6.25 6.23
N ASN A 125 -5.96 6.98 6.64
CA ASN A 125 -5.96 7.59 7.98
C ASN A 125 -7.02 8.67 8.15
N GLU A 126 -7.37 9.39 7.09
CA GLU A 126 -8.45 10.37 7.15
C GLU A 126 -9.82 9.71 7.35
N ILE A 127 -10.01 8.53 6.80
CA ILE A 127 -11.27 7.78 6.93
C ILE A 127 -11.35 7.07 8.29
N LEU A 128 -10.22 6.55 8.76
CA LEU A 128 -10.16 5.85 10.03
C LEU A 128 -10.26 6.84 11.20
N VAL A 129 -11.29 6.69 12.01
CA VAL A 129 -11.49 7.51 13.20
C VAL A 129 -11.12 6.67 14.41
N LEU A 130 -9.83 6.59 14.67
CA LEU A 130 -9.31 5.71 15.74
C LEU A 130 -9.14 6.43 17.09
#